data_fe837346d1c0a886adc9821d5e3f3b9b
#
_entry.id   fe837346d1c0a886adc9821d5e3f3b9b
#
_cell.length_a   1.000
_cell.length_b   1.000
_cell.length_c   1.000
_cell.angle_alpha   90.00
_cell.angle_beta   90.00
_cell.angle_gamma   90.00
#
_symmetry.space_group_name_H-M   'P 1'
#
loop_
_entity.id
_entity.type
_entity.pdbx_description
1 polymer ?
#
loop_
_entity_poly.entity_id
_entity_poly.type
_entity_poly.pdbx_seq_one_letter_code
_entity_poly.pdbx_strand_id
1 'polypeptide(L)'
;MELIRWAIELGESVHGNTYEELMPLLDYYYDRDHLKAYCIANLLLDMDVSDEHRQRIELRRCIAAYYAGLYKLAKKYANELLAKHPDVDLYKNNLWLMEASLNKEYDYCLFICPKTYGSFIDVARALKWRLEQEGNTVIISETILENVKNTVVFGAHTYAFNPNLLPKDAIIYNLEQLYEGSPYAHPLYLILLKDKEIWDYSKQNIEWLKRKGVGKEIKHVGMNYAPTLKIKKDAFEDEITEDIDILFIGALNSRRQAIFDQLKIVAPNLNIVFRNNAWGIVRNELIARSKIILNIHFYLSGILETPRISYAAANKKFIISENSNLEDEIEWPGIVFTSYEKIIENVMKYLELPEERKKMAEKVYNHFAAKESIDTLNYKDETK
;
A
#
# COMPACT_ATOMS: atom_id res chain seq x y z
N MET A 1 16.08 -14.71 -0.95
CA MET A 1 15.06 -15.79 -0.99
C MET A 1 13.71 -15.37 -0.41
N GLU A 2 13.63 -14.61 0.70
CA GLU A 2 12.35 -14.15 1.26
C GLU A 2 11.61 -13.14 0.36
N LEU A 3 12.31 -12.20 -0.30
CA LEU A 3 11.72 -11.27 -1.27
C LEU A 3 11.13 -11.99 -2.49
N ILE A 4 11.79 -13.07 -2.95
CA ILE A 4 11.29 -13.90 -4.06
C ILE A 4 10.05 -14.69 -3.63
N ARG A 5 10.04 -15.23 -2.41
CA ARG A 5 8.85 -15.89 -1.86
C ARG A 5 7.67 -14.94 -1.71
N TRP A 6 7.94 -13.72 -1.27
CA TRP A 6 6.94 -12.67 -1.16
C TRP A 6 6.46 -12.17 -2.53
N ALA A 7 7.36 -12.12 -3.53
CA ALA A 7 7.01 -11.85 -4.92
C ALA A 7 6.18 -12.98 -5.55
N ILE A 8 6.43 -14.22 -5.17
CA ILE A 8 5.63 -15.39 -5.58
C ILE A 8 4.26 -15.35 -4.86
N GLU A 9 4.19 -14.93 -3.61
CA GLU A 9 2.92 -14.71 -2.89
C GLU A 9 2.14 -13.48 -3.42
N LEU A 10 2.82 -12.45 -3.93
CA LEU A 10 2.22 -11.42 -4.80
C LEU A 10 1.80 -12.00 -6.15
N GLY A 11 2.40 -13.09 -6.53
CA GLY A 11 2.40 -13.71 -7.86
C GLY A 11 1.33 -14.76 -8.12
N GLU A 12 0.21 -14.81 -7.38
CA GLU A 12 -0.95 -15.58 -7.87
C GLU A 12 -1.45 -15.07 -9.24
N SER A 13 -0.95 -13.94 -9.73
CA SER A 13 -1.23 -13.40 -11.06
C SER A 13 -0.06 -13.49 -12.05
N VAL A 14 1.13 -13.91 -11.62
CA VAL A 14 2.26 -14.20 -12.52
C VAL A 14 2.31 -15.70 -12.76
N HIS A 15 1.45 -16.18 -13.65
CA HIS A 15 1.50 -17.54 -14.15
C HIS A 15 2.49 -17.60 -15.31
N GLY A 16 3.68 -18.10 -15.07
CA GLY A 16 4.67 -18.34 -16.09
C GLY A 16 5.84 -19.13 -15.51
N ASN A 17 6.15 -20.25 -16.16
CA ASN A 17 7.27 -21.13 -15.82
C ASN A 17 8.34 -21.16 -16.93
N THR A 18 8.14 -20.39 -18.00
CA THR A 18 9.06 -20.34 -19.14
C THR A 18 9.51 -18.91 -19.42
N TYR A 19 10.62 -18.77 -20.14
CA TYR A 19 11.13 -17.47 -20.59
C TYR A 19 10.10 -16.73 -21.45
N GLU A 20 9.43 -17.44 -22.37
CA GLU A 20 8.45 -16.91 -23.31
C GLU A 20 7.21 -16.35 -22.62
N GLU A 21 6.85 -16.91 -21.47
CA GLU A 21 5.73 -16.44 -20.64
C GLU A 21 6.12 -15.25 -19.77
N LEU A 22 7.34 -15.26 -19.20
CA LEU A 22 7.76 -14.23 -18.23
C LEU A 22 8.32 -12.97 -18.89
N MET A 23 8.96 -13.04 -20.07
CA MET A 23 9.50 -11.84 -20.73
C MET A 23 8.43 -10.82 -21.11
N PRO A 24 7.28 -11.20 -21.71
CA PRO A 24 6.19 -10.25 -21.96
C PRO A 24 5.66 -9.63 -20.67
N LEU A 25 5.61 -10.37 -19.55
CA LEU A 25 5.20 -9.84 -18.26
C LEU A 25 6.24 -8.86 -17.70
N LEU A 26 7.54 -9.12 -17.87
CA LEU A 26 8.58 -8.17 -17.52
C LEU A 26 8.43 -6.88 -18.31
N ASP A 27 8.21 -6.96 -19.63
CA ASP A 27 7.99 -5.81 -20.50
C ASP A 27 6.73 -5.03 -20.08
N TYR A 28 5.64 -5.71 -19.77
CA TYR A 28 4.39 -5.10 -19.33
C TYR A 28 4.53 -4.36 -17.99
N TYR A 29 5.19 -4.97 -16.99
CA TYR A 29 5.31 -4.37 -15.66
C TYR A 29 6.46 -3.37 -15.53
N TYR A 30 7.40 -3.34 -16.46
CA TYR A 30 8.63 -2.55 -16.32
C TYR A 30 8.40 -1.07 -16.05
N ASP A 31 7.44 -0.44 -16.73
CA ASP A 31 7.08 0.96 -16.54
C ASP A 31 5.82 1.19 -15.68
N ARG A 32 5.15 0.10 -15.28
CA ARG A 32 3.86 0.15 -14.59
C ARG A 32 3.94 -0.25 -13.12
N ASP A 33 4.77 -1.24 -12.80
CA ASP A 33 4.96 -1.76 -11.44
C ASP A 33 6.40 -2.26 -11.28
N HIS A 34 7.29 -1.36 -10.88
CA HIS A 34 8.73 -1.65 -10.80
C HIS A 34 9.05 -2.79 -9.83
N LEU A 35 8.28 -2.97 -8.75
CA LEU A 35 8.53 -4.07 -7.82
C LEU A 35 8.21 -5.42 -8.46
N LYS A 36 7.10 -5.53 -9.19
CA LYS A 36 6.78 -6.75 -9.95
C LYS A 36 7.80 -6.99 -11.05
N ALA A 37 8.18 -5.95 -11.79
CA ALA A 37 9.23 -6.07 -12.80
C ALA A 37 10.55 -6.58 -12.19
N TYR A 38 10.94 -6.07 -11.03
CA TYR A 38 12.10 -6.55 -10.28
C TYR A 38 11.98 -8.04 -9.93
N CYS A 39 10.81 -8.46 -9.45
CA CYS A 39 10.56 -9.86 -9.07
C CYS A 39 10.60 -10.80 -10.28
N ILE A 40 9.94 -10.41 -11.39
CA ILE A 40 9.94 -11.18 -12.63
C ILE A 40 11.36 -11.29 -13.20
N ALA A 41 12.14 -10.21 -13.16
CA ALA A 41 13.53 -10.24 -13.61
C ALA A 41 14.39 -11.21 -12.80
N ASN A 42 14.18 -11.35 -11.48
CA ASN A 42 14.87 -12.36 -10.68
C ASN A 42 14.45 -13.79 -11.09
N LEU A 43 13.16 -14.05 -11.32
CA LEU A 43 12.69 -15.36 -11.79
C LEU A 43 13.34 -15.72 -13.13
N LEU A 44 13.39 -14.78 -14.07
CA LEU A 44 14.04 -14.98 -15.38
C LEU A 44 15.55 -15.25 -15.25
N LEU A 45 16.24 -14.61 -14.31
CA LEU A 45 17.68 -14.80 -14.08
C LEU A 45 18.01 -16.15 -13.43
N ASP A 46 17.05 -16.78 -12.77
CA ASP A 46 17.17 -18.14 -12.23
C ASP A 46 16.97 -19.21 -13.32
N MET A 47 16.55 -18.81 -14.53
CA MET A 47 16.37 -19.71 -15.68
C MET A 47 17.66 -19.82 -16.51
N ASP A 48 17.71 -20.85 -17.36
CA ASP A 48 18.76 -20.98 -18.39
C ASP A 48 18.42 -20.08 -19.58
N VAL A 49 19.03 -18.88 -19.60
CA VAL A 49 18.83 -17.87 -20.63
C VAL A 49 20.16 -17.52 -21.30
N SER A 50 20.11 -17.13 -22.58
CA SER A 50 21.31 -16.73 -23.32
C SER A 50 22.01 -15.52 -22.67
N ASP A 51 23.30 -15.35 -22.88
CA ASP A 51 24.07 -14.24 -22.29
C ASP A 51 23.52 -12.87 -22.70
N GLU A 52 23.06 -12.71 -23.94
CA GLU A 52 22.45 -11.46 -24.43
C GLU A 52 21.14 -11.15 -23.67
N HIS A 53 20.29 -12.13 -23.51
CA HIS A 53 19.05 -11.96 -22.75
C HIS A 53 19.33 -11.74 -21.27
N ARG A 54 20.30 -12.44 -20.71
CA ARG A 54 20.73 -12.27 -19.31
C ARG A 54 21.18 -10.85 -19.02
N GLN A 55 22.01 -10.27 -19.87
CA GLN A 55 22.49 -8.89 -19.73
C GLN A 55 21.33 -7.88 -19.74
N ARG A 56 20.37 -8.06 -20.68
CA ARG A 56 19.16 -7.21 -20.76
C ARG A 56 18.30 -7.33 -19.50
N ILE A 57 18.11 -8.54 -18.99
CA ILE A 57 17.32 -8.78 -17.79
C ILE A 57 18.03 -8.21 -16.54
N GLU A 58 19.34 -8.40 -16.42
CA GLU A 58 20.14 -7.83 -15.32
C GLU A 58 20.05 -6.30 -15.27
N LEU A 59 20.10 -5.63 -16.42
CA LEU A 59 19.91 -4.17 -16.49
C LEU A 59 18.51 -3.76 -16.05
N ARG A 60 17.47 -4.44 -16.54
CA ARG A 60 16.10 -4.18 -16.16
C ARG A 60 15.86 -4.42 -14.67
N ARG A 61 16.42 -5.50 -14.10
CA ARG A 61 16.40 -5.77 -12.67
C ARG A 61 17.00 -4.62 -11.88
N CYS A 62 18.16 -4.13 -12.31
CA CYS A 62 18.86 -3.03 -11.66
C CYS A 62 18.01 -1.75 -11.64
N ILE A 63 17.45 -1.38 -12.78
CA ILE A 63 16.62 -0.18 -12.92
C ILE A 63 15.29 -0.33 -12.17
N ALA A 64 14.64 -1.50 -12.28
CA ALA A 64 13.40 -1.78 -11.57
C ALA A 64 13.61 -1.73 -10.04
N ALA A 65 14.72 -2.27 -9.54
CA ALA A 65 15.09 -2.17 -8.13
C ALA A 65 15.22 -0.71 -7.67
N TYR A 66 15.85 0.16 -8.49
CA TYR A 66 15.99 1.57 -8.17
C TYR A 66 14.63 2.28 -8.05
N TYR A 67 13.77 2.14 -9.05
CA TYR A 67 12.45 2.77 -9.04
C TYR A 67 11.47 2.14 -8.03
N ALA A 68 11.72 0.89 -7.60
CA ALA A 68 11.01 0.26 -6.49
C ALA A 68 11.48 0.75 -5.11
N GLY A 69 12.54 1.59 -5.03
CA GLY A 69 13.09 2.07 -3.76
C GLY A 69 14.15 1.16 -3.12
N LEU A 70 14.56 0.08 -3.82
CA LEU A 70 15.58 -0.87 -3.38
C LEU A 70 17.00 -0.36 -3.64
N TYR A 71 17.31 0.85 -3.21
CA TYR A 71 18.53 1.58 -3.65
C TYR A 71 19.84 0.84 -3.40
N LYS A 72 19.99 0.17 -2.24
CA LYS A 72 21.22 -0.60 -1.94
C LYS A 72 21.38 -1.80 -2.89
N LEU A 73 20.28 -2.48 -3.21
CA LEU A 73 20.29 -3.59 -4.19
C LEU A 73 20.55 -3.07 -5.59
N ALA A 74 19.89 -1.99 -5.98
CA ALA A 74 20.12 -1.35 -7.28
C ALA A 74 21.58 -0.96 -7.47
N LYS A 75 22.20 -0.31 -6.45
CA LYS A 75 23.63 0.01 -6.46
C LYS A 75 24.50 -1.24 -6.59
N LYS A 76 24.20 -2.31 -5.85
CA LYS A 76 24.89 -3.59 -5.96
C LYS A 76 24.84 -4.12 -7.39
N TYR A 77 23.64 -4.19 -7.99
CA TYR A 77 23.48 -4.67 -9.37
C TYR A 77 24.15 -3.79 -10.42
N ALA A 78 24.14 -2.47 -10.23
CA ALA A 78 24.86 -1.54 -11.11
C ALA A 78 26.39 -1.80 -11.07
N ASN A 79 26.96 -2.04 -9.88
CA ASN A 79 28.36 -2.41 -9.73
C ASN A 79 28.68 -3.76 -10.38
N GLU A 80 27.81 -4.77 -10.25
CA GLU A 80 27.96 -6.07 -10.88
C GLU A 80 27.95 -5.95 -12.42
N LEU A 81 27.03 -5.15 -12.98
CA LEU A 81 26.98 -4.87 -14.42
C LEU A 81 28.23 -4.13 -14.89
N LEU A 82 28.66 -3.11 -14.15
CA LEU A 82 29.85 -2.34 -14.51
C LEU A 82 31.13 -3.18 -14.42
N ALA A 83 31.23 -4.09 -13.46
CA ALA A 83 32.37 -5.00 -13.36
C ALA A 83 32.46 -5.99 -14.56
N LYS A 84 31.31 -6.42 -15.10
CA LYS A 84 31.24 -7.28 -16.30
C LYS A 84 31.49 -6.50 -17.60
N HIS A 85 31.06 -5.23 -17.64
CA HIS A 85 31.04 -4.38 -18.84
C HIS A 85 31.52 -2.97 -18.52
N PRO A 86 32.83 -2.75 -18.23
CA PRO A 86 33.38 -1.48 -17.70
C PRO A 86 33.26 -0.32 -18.67
N ASP A 87 33.14 -0.58 -19.96
CA ASP A 87 33.11 0.44 -21.02
C ASP A 87 31.68 0.93 -21.35
N VAL A 88 30.65 0.38 -20.71
CA VAL A 88 29.26 0.75 -20.98
C VAL A 88 28.86 1.97 -20.15
N ASP A 89 28.78 3.13 -20.79
CA ASP A 89 28.47 4.41 -20.12
C ASP A 89 27.08 4.41 -19.43
N LEU A 90 26.12 3.68 -19.99
CA LEU A 90 24.81 3.51 -19.36
C LEU A 90 24.92 2.94 -17.94
N TYR A 91 25.82 1.99 -17.70
CA TYR A 91 25.99 1.39 -16.36
C TYR A 91 26.70 2.34 -15.42
N LYS A 92 27.66 3.13 -15.91
CA LYS A 92 28.30 4.21 -15.14
C LYS A 92 27.28 5.27 -14.72
N ASN A 93 26.43 5.69 -15.66
CA ASN A 93 25.37 6.68 -15.39
C ASN A 93 24.33 6.16 -14.38
N ASN A 94 23.92 4.88 -14.50
CA ASN A 94 23.01 4.27 -13.54
C ASN A 94 23.64 4.21 -12.14
N LEU A 95 24.90 3.79 -12.02
CA LEU A 95 25.60 3.76 -10.74
C LEU A 95 25.69 5.16 -10.13
N TRP A 96 26.09 6.17 -10.92
CA TRP A 96 26.14 7.55 -10.47
C TRP A 96 24.78 8.06 -9.96
N LEU A 97 23.69 7.78 -10.70
CA LEU A 97 22.33 8.17 -10.30
C LEU A 97 21.93 7.54 -8.95
N MET A 98 22.25 6.27 -8.75
CA MET A 98 21.97 5.55 -7.52
C MET A 98 22.80 6.07 -6.34
N GLU A 99 24.07 6.38 -6.58
CA GLU A 99 24.95 6.99 -5.58
C GLU A 99 24.50 8.41 -5.21
N ALA A 100 24.14 9.21 -6.22
CA ALA A 100 23.60 10.55 -5.99
C ALA A 100 22.33 10.52 -5.14
N SER A 101 21.44 9.55 -5.38
CA SER A 101 20.22 9.36 -4.58
C SER A 101 20.51 8.92 -3.14
N LEU A 102 21.52 8.05 -2.94
CA LEU A 102 21.91 7.58 -1.61
C LEU A 102 22.67 8.62 -0.78
N ASN A 103 23.40 9.52 -1.45
CA ASN A 103 24.23 10.54 -0.81
C ASN A 103 23.51 11.89 -0.64
N LYS A 104 22.33 12.07 -1.25
CA LYS A 104 21.52 13.27 -1.09
C LYS A 104 20.97 13.36 0.33
N GLU A 105 20.98 14.55 0.91
CA GLU A 105 20.28 14.83 2.16
C GLU A 105 18.78 14.93 1.92
N TYR A 106 17.99 14.30 2.80
CA TYR A 106 16.54 14.36 2.76
C TYR A 106 15.97 14.83 4.10
N ASP A 107 14.87 15.57 4.05
CA ASP A 107 14.14 15.94 5.26
C ASP A 107 13.42 14.71 5.84
N TYR A 108 12.93 13.82 4.98
CA TYR A 108 12.25 12.60 5.38
C TYR A 108 12.71 11.38 4.57
N CYS A 109 12.98 10.28 5.28
CA CYS A 109 13.01 8.92 4.71
C CYS A 109 11.76 8.17 5.17
N LEU A 110 10.91 7.77 4.24
CA LEU A 110 9.79 6.88 4.49
C LEU A 110 10.29 5.44 4.34
N PHE A 111 10.76 4.87 5.43
CA PHE A 111 11.29 3.51 5.48
C PHE A 111 10.14 2.50 5.58
N ILE A 112 9.98 1.67 4.57
CA ILE A 112 9.00 0.60 4.56
C ILE A 112 9.70 -0.70 4.90
N CYS A 113 9.27 -1.33 6.00
CA CYS A 113 9.79 -2.64 6.37
C CYS A 113 9.54 -3.66 5.25
N PRO A 114 10.55 -4.39 4.76
CA PRO A 114 10.45 -5.18 3.53
C PRO A 114 9.26 -6.14 3.47
N LYS A 115 8.90 -6.77 4.59
CA LYS A 115 7.75 -7.70 4.69
C LYS A 115 6.38 -7.02 4.49
N THR A 116 6.32 -5.70 4.57
CA THR A 116 5.07 -4.93 4.53
C THR A 116 5.00 -3.98 3.32
N TYR A 117 5.98 -4.07 2.42
CA TYR A 117 6.12 -3.14 1.30
C TYR A 117 4.84 -3.01 0.47
N GLY A 118 4.29 -4.12 -0.03
CA GLY A 118 3.07 -4.11 -0.83
C GLY A 118 1.87 -3.48 -0.12
N SER A 119 1.76 -3.68 1.20
CA SER A 119 0.67 -3.13 2.01
C SER A 119 0.77 -1.61 2.18
N PHE A 120 1.99 -1.06 2.25
CA PHE A 120 2.18 0.32 2.69
C PHE A 120 2.77 1.26 1.63
N ILE A 121 3.26 0.75 0.50
CA ILE A 121 3.90 1.59 -0.54
C ILE A 121 2.99 2.73 -1.03
N ASP A 122 1.70 2.49 -1.20
CA ASP A 122 0.79 3.52 -1.70
C ASP A 122 0.45 4.55 -0.62
N VAL A 123 0.36 4.13 0.64
CA VAL A 123 0.25 5.04 1.79
C VAL A 123 1.50 5.90 1.90
N ALA A 124 2.68 5.31 1.74
CA ALA A 124 3.94 6.04 1.74
C ALA A 124 4.05 7.02 0.56
N ARG A 125 3.59 6.63 -0.65
CA ARG A 125 3.53 7.53 -1.81
C ARG A 125 2.60 8.72 -1.59
N ALA A 126 1.45 8.49 -0.97
CA ALA A 126 0.52 9.56 -0.64
C ALA A 126 1.12 10.51 0.41
N LEU A 127 1.75 9.97 1.45
CA LEU A 127 2.45 10.78 2.46
C LEU A 127 3.64 11.53 1.87
N LYS A 128 4.45 10.88 1.00
CA LYS A 128 5.55 11.54 0.28
C LYS A 128 5.05 12.74 -0.50
N TRP A 129 4.03 12.56 -1.34
CA TRP A 129 3.46 13.64 -2.13
C TRP A 129 3.07 14.82 -1.24
N ARG A 130 2.44 14.56 -0.14
CA ARG A 130 2.00 15.59 0.80
C ARG A 130 3.16 16.34 1.45
N LEU A 131 4.14 15.62 2.00
CA LEU A 131 5.33 16.24 2.59
C LEU A 131 6.10 17.09 1.57
N GLU A 132 6.10 16.66 0.30
CA GLU A 132 6.69 17.44 -0.81
C GLU A 132 5.90 18.71 -1.12
N GLN A 133 4.54 18.71 -0.98
CA GLN A 133 3.75 19.95 -1.10
C GLN A 133 4.06 20.95 0.03
N GLU A 134 4.50 20.48 1.17
CA GLU A 134 4.97 21.29 2.31
C GLU A 134 6.43 21.77 2.14
N GLY A 135 7.07 21.47 1.00
CA GLY A 135 8.43 21.91 0.67
C GLY A 135 9.54 20.97 1.17
N ASN A 136 9.20 19.80 1.71
CA ASN A 136 10.20 18.85 2.19
C ASN A 136 10.79 18.03 1.05
N THR A 137 12.02 17.60 1.20
CA THR A 137 12.66 16.58 0.36
C THR A 137 12.40 15.20 0.96
N VAL A 138 11.79 14.28 0.17
CA VAL A 138 11.33 13.00 0.70
C VAL A 138 11.78 11.83 -0.18
N ILE A 139 12.27 10.78 0.45
CA ILE A 139 12.62 9.52 -0.21
C ILE A 139 11.83 8.37 0.42
N ILE A 140 11.37 7.41 -0.41
CA ILE A 140 10.83 6.12 0.05
C ILE A 140 11.94 5.09 -0.10
N SER A 141 12.18 4.28 0.94
CA SER A 141 13.26 3.30 0.93
C SER A 141 12.89 2.05 1.72
N GLU A 142 13.37 0.89 1.29
CA GLU A 142 13.37 -0.35 2.07
C GLU A 142 14.64 -0.54 2.91
N THR A 143 15.50 0.46 2.90
CA THR A 143 16.70 0.49 3.73
C THR A 143 16.74 1.78 4.53
N ILE A 144 17.22 1.69 5.77
CA ILE A 144 17.48 2.87 6.59
C ILE A 144 18.64 3.64 5.97
N LEU A 145 18.44 4.94 5.74
CA LEU A 145 19.43 5.85 5.21
C LEU A 145 20.02 6.70 6.34
N GLU A 146 21.30 7.04 6.22
CA GLU A 146 22.02 7.80 7.26
C GLU A 146 21.87 9.32 7.11
N ASN A 147 21.76 9.81 5.84
CA ASN A 147 21.72 11.24 5.53
C ASN A 147 20.27 11.76 5.47
N VAL A 148 19.51 11.57 6.55
CA VAL A 148 18.13 12.03 6.64
C VAL A 148 17.87 12.68 7.99
N LYS A 149 17.03 13.74 7.99
CA LYS A 149 16.67 14.42 9.24
C LYS A 149 15.64 13.60 10.04
N ASN A 150 14.68 12.98 9.36
CA ASN A 150 13.59 12.22 9.98
C ASN A 150 13.40 10.88 9.27
N THR A 151 13.35 9.79 10.01
CA THR A 151 12.99 8.47 9.48
C THR A 151 11.60 8.10 9.96
N VAL A 152 10.64 7.98 9.03
CA VAL A 152 9.28 7.50 9.30
C VAL A 152 9.20 6.03 8.93
N VAL A 153 8.87 5.18 9.88
CA VAL A 153 8.89 3.72 9.74
C VAL A 153 7.48 3.17 9.54
N PHE A 154 7.27 2.48 8.44
CA PHE A 154 6.05 1.72 8.13
C PHE A 154 6.28 0.24 8.43
N GLY A 155 5.32 -0.43 9.08
CA GLY A 155 5.42 -1.85 9.39
C GLY A 155 6.36 -2.17 10.56
N ALA A 156 6.57 -1.24 11.47
CA ALA A 156 7.48 -1.37 12.62
C ALA A 156 7.17 -2.57 13.52
N HIS A 157 5.94 -3.10 13.53
CA HIS A 157 5.57 -4.31 14.27
C HIS A 157 6.42 -5.53 13.88
N THR A 158 6.95 -5.58 12.65
CA THR A 158 7.85 -6.65 12.20
C THR A 158 9.23 -6.60 12.85
N TYR A 159 9.58 -5.47 13.46
CA TYR A 159 10.83 -5.25 14.20
C TYR A 159 10.66 -5.35 15.72
N ALA A 160 9.48 -5.73 16.21
CA ALA A 160 9.19 -5.80 17.65
C ALA A 160 10.18 -6.69 18.43
N PHE A 161 10.69 -7.77 17.81
CA PHE A 161 11.71 -8.64 18.39
C PHE A 161 13.15 -8.10 18.32
N ASN A 162 13.40 -7.13 17.44
CA ASN A 162 14.73 -6.54 17.22
C ASN A 162 14.65 -5.01 17.08
N PRO A 163 14.16 -4.29 18.10
CA PRO A 163 13.88 -2.86 18.03
C PRO A 163 15.13 -2.01 17.78
N ASN A 164 16.31 -2.52 18.14
CA ASN A 164 17.60 -1.84 17.96
C ASN A 164 18.01 -1.71 16.48
N LEU A 165 17.34 -2.42 15.56
CA LEU A 165 17.56 -2.26 14.13
C LEU A 165 16.92 -0.98 13.57
N LEU A 166 16.02 -0.35 14.32
CA LEU A 166 15.42 0.93 13.96
C LEU A 166 16.18 2.10 14.62
N PRO A 167 16.28 3.27 13.96
CA PRO A 167 16.86 4.48 14.56
C PRO A 167 16.17 4.82 15.89
N LYS A 168 16.96 5.33 16.85
CA LYS A 168 16.41 5.69 18.18
C LYS A 168 15.34 6.78 18.09
N ASP A 169 15.52 7.72 17.19
CA ASP A 169 14.66 8.89 16.92
C ASP A 169 13.65 8.65 15.79
N ALA A 170 13.51 7.39 15.34
CA ALA A 170 12.55 7.06 14.31
C ALA A 170 11.11 7.39 14.74
N ILE A 171 10.35 7.98 13.83
CA ILE A 171 8.91 8.17 13.93
C ILE A 171 8.23 6.89 13.46
N ILE A 172 7.31 6.35 14.22
CA ILE A 172 6.58 5.14 13.84
C ILE A 172 5.23 5.53 13.28
N TYR A 173 5.01 5.29 11.98
CA TYR A 173 3.67 5.40 11.41
C TYR A 173 2.95 4.07 11.59
N ASN A 174 2.14 3.99 12.66
CA ASN A 174 1.33 2.81 12.93
C ASN A 174 0.10 2.79 12.02
N LEU A 175 -0.06 1.69 11.30
CA LEU A 175 -1.19 1.41 10.40
C LEU A 175 -1.93 0.12 10.80
N GLU A 176 -1.57 -0.45 11.94
CA GLU A 176 -2.20 -1.64 12.51
C GLU A 176 -3.29 -1.25 13.51
N GLN A 177 -4.30 -2.11 13.65
CA GLN A 177 -5.39 -1.87 14.60
C GLN A 177 -4.97 -2.23 16.02
N LEU A 178 -4.99 -1.23 16.91
CA LEU A 178 -4.60 -1.36 18.32
C LEU A 178 -5.83 -1.27 19.24
N TYR A 179 -6.13 -2.40 19.87
CA TYR A 179 -7.22 -2.52 20.84
C TYR A 179 -6.91 -3.65 21.83
N GLU A 180 -7.70 -3.83 22.89
CA GLU A 180 -7.49 -4.90 23.85
C GLU A 180 -7.68 -6.28 23.22
N GLY A 181 -6.64 -7.10 23.22
CA GLY A 181 -6.62 -8.41 22.55
C GLY A 181 -6.23 -8.39 21.07
N SER A 182 -5.86 -7.22 20.52
CA SER A 182 -5.29 -7.16 19.17
C SER A 182 -3.98 -7.95 19.10
N PRO A 183 -3.73 -8.73 18.02
CA PRO A 183 -2.44 -9.38 17.82
C PRO A 183 -1.28 -8.39 17.68
N TYR A 184 -1.57 -7.15 17.29
CA TYR A 184 -0.59 -6.05 17.19
C TYR A 184 -0.37 -5.33 18.54
N ALA A 185 -1.27 -5.49 19.53
CA ALA A 185 -1.07 -4.99 20.88
C ALA A 185 -0.12 -5.89 21.71
N HIS A 186 0.82 -6.55 21.04
CA HIS A 186 1.80 -7.43 21.65
C HIS A 186 2.79 -6.64 22.54
N PRO A 187 3.15 -7.14 23.74
CA PRO A 187 4.02 -6.41 24.66
C PRO A 187 5.33 -5.90 24.05
N LEU A 188 5.98 -6.69 23.18
CA LEU A 188 7.23 -6.26 22.52
C LEU A 188 7.01 -5.09 21.56
N TYR A 189 5.88 -5.04 20.86
CA TYR A 189 5.58 -3.89 20.01
C TYR A 189 5.28 -2.64 20.84
N LEU A 190 4.56 -2.77 21.95
CA LEU A 190 4.32 -1.66 22.86
C LEU A 190 5.61 -1.15 23.51
N ILE A 191 6.57 -2.03 23.82
CA ILE A 191 7.92 -1.65 24.29
C ILE A 191 8.65 -0.86 23.20
N LEU A 192 8.59 -1.30 21.92
CA LEU A 192 9.18 -0.57 20.80
C LEU A 192 8.57 0.83 20.67
N LEU A 193 7.26 0.96 20.81
CA LEU A 193 6.54 2.23 20.68
C LEU A 193 6.77 3.21 21.84
N LYS A 194 7.16 2.72 23.03
CA LYS A 194 7.12 3.47 24.30
C LYS A 194 7.83 4.82 24.24
N ASP A 195 9.01 4.86 23.65
CA ASP A 195 9.87 6.05 23.61
C ASP A 195 9.94 6.70 22.22
N LYS A 196 8.99 6.37 21.35
CA LYS A 196 8.92 6.87 19.97
C LYS A 196 7.88 7.97 19.81
N GLU A 197 8.11 8.86 18.85
CA GLU A 197 7.02 9.62 18.24
C GLU A 197 6.19 8.66 17.39
N ILE A 198 4.87 8.69 17.57
CA ILE A 198 3.93 7.82 16.87
C ILE A 198 3.02 8.69 16.01
N TRP A 199 2.96 8.39 14.74
CA TRP A 199 1.90 8.80 13.84
C TRP A 199 0.91 7.66 13.72
N ASP A 200 -0.37 7.94 13.83
CA ASP A 200 -1.41 6.92 13.71
C ASP A 200 -2.56 7.42 12.86
N TYR A 201 -3.10 6.54 12.04
CA TYR A 201 -4.22 6.86 11.15
C TYR A 201 -5.57 6.88 11.85
N SER A 202 -5.69 6.26 13.02
CA SER A 202 -6.93 6.04 13.74
C SER A 202 -6.95 6.76 15.09
N LYS A 203 -7.94 7.62 15.29
CA LYS A 203 -8.18 8.27 16.59
C LYS A 203 -8.42 7.23 17.70
N GLN A 204 -9.10 6.12 17.40
CA GLN A 204 -9.33 5.03 18.35
C GLN A 204 -8.01 4.39 18.83
N ASN A 205 -7.07 4.15 17.89
CA ASN A 205 -5.73 3.67 18.24
C ASN A 205 -5.02 4.65 19.17
N ILE A 206 -5.09 5.94 18.83
CA ILE A 206 -4.45 7.02 19.62
C ILE A 206 -5.00 7.04 21.04
N GLU A 207 -6.31 7.00 21.20
CA GLU A 207 -6.94 6.94 22.52
C GLU A 207 -6.50 5.70 23.32
N TRP A 208 -6.42 4.55 22.62
CA TRP A 208 -5.96 3.31 23.24
C TRP A 208 -4.50 3.42 23.68
N LEU A 209 -3.60 3.93 22.84
CA LEU A 209 -2.18 4.16 23.17
C LEU A 209 -2.02 5.13 24.33
N LYS A 210 -2.76 6.25 24.34
CA LYS A 210 -2.76 7.23 25.46
C LYS A 210 -3.19 6.58 26.77
N ARG A 211 -4.26 5.76 26.77
CA ARG A 211 -4.70 5.01 27.96
C ARG A 211 -3.66 4.01 28.46
N LYS A 212 -2.85 3.42 27.57
CA LYS A 212 -1.76 2.51 27.93
C LYS A 212 -0.48 3.22 28.32
N GLY A 213 -0.40 4.55 28.20
CA GLY A 213 0.80 5.32 28.48
C GLY A 213 1.96 4.97 27.53
N VAL A 214 1.65 4.69 26.27
CA VAL A 214 2.64 4.27 25.25
C VAL A 214 2.79 5.39 24.23
N GLY A 215 4.05 5.69 23.86
CA GLY A 215 4.42 6.76 22.92
C GLY A 215 4.89 8.02 23.64
N LYS A 216 6.00 8.60 23.16
CA LYS A 216 6.54 9.85 23.66
C LYS A 216 5.67 11.03 23.21
N GLU A 217 5.24 11.01 21.97
CA GLU A 217 4.35 11.94 21.32
C GLU A 217 3.48 11.16 20.36
N ILE A 218 2.18 11.43 20.31
CA ILE A 218 1.26 10.72 19.42
C ILE A 218 0.50 11.74 18.60
N LYS A 219 0.62 11.65 17.27
CA LYS A 219 -0.06 12.52 16.30
C LYS A 219 -1.06 11.74 15.46
N HIS A 220 -2.23 12.32 15.21
CA HIS A 220 -3.16 11.80 14.22
C HIS A 220 -2.67 12.19 12.82
N VAL A 221 -2.25 11.21 12.04
CA VAL A 221 -1.86 11.37 10.64
C VAL A 221 -2.77 10.47 9.80
N GLY A 222 -3.96 10.99 9.50
CA GLY A 222 -4.97 10.27 8.73
C GLY A 222 -4.58 10.09 7.26
N MET A 223 -5.33 9.21 6.60
CA MET A 223 -5.24 9.08 5.14
C MET A 223 -5.87 10.30 4.48
N ASN A 224 -5.05 11.09 3.80
CA ASN A 224 -5.51 12.23 3.01
C ASN A 224 -5.37 11.92 1.53
N TYR A 225 -6.14 12.64 0.73
CA TYR A 225 -6.07 12.54 -0.70
C TYR A 225 -4.66 12.90 -1.21
N ALA A 226 -4.21 12.12 -2.19
CA ALA A 226 -3.05 12.43 -3.00
C ALA A 226 -3.30 11.95 -4.44
N PRO A 227 -2.83 12.70 -5.47
CA PRO A 227 -2.97 12.28 -6.87
C PRO A 227 -2.38 10.90 -7.17
N THR A 228 -1.39 10.48 -6.36
CA THR A 228 -0.74 9.16 -6.45
C THR A 228 -1.67 7.99 -6.13
N LEU A 229 -2.82 8.25 -5.49
CA LEU A 229 -3.87 7.24 -5.23
C LEU A 229 -4.78 7.01 -6.43
N LYS A 230 -4.76 7.91 -7.43
CA LYS A 230 -5.55 7.72 -8.66
C LYS A 230 -4.95 6.65 -9.56
N ILE A 231 -5.84 5.84 -10.10
CA ILE A 231 -5.50 4.92 -11.19
C ILE A 231 -5.29 5.76 -12.45
N LYS A 232 -4.13 5.63 -13.08
CA LYS A 232 -3.82 6.32 -14.32
C LYS A 232 -4.62 5.67 -15.45
N LYS A 233 -5.30 6.49 -16.29
CA LYS A 233 -6.12 6.00 -17.39
C LYS A 233 -5.31 5.27 -18.46
N ASP A 234 -4.06 5.69 -18.66
CA ASP A 234 -3.10 5.11 -19.59
C ASP A 234 -2.40 3.84 -19.05
N ALA A 235 -2.75 3.42 -17.81
CA ALA A 235 -2.22 2.20 -17.23
C ALA A 235 -2.80 0.91 -17.87
N PHE A 236 -3.86 1.04 -18.67
CA PHE A 236 -4.54 -0.09 -19.31
C PHE A 236 -4.61 0.14 -20.82
N GLU A 237 -4.42 -0.92 -21.60
CA GLU A 237 -4.40 -0.86 -23.08
C GLU A 237 -5.80 -0.72 -23.67
N ASP A 238 -6.82 -1.28 -22.99
CA ASP A 238 -8.21 -1.30 -23.43
C ASP A 238 -9.11 -0.43 -22.56
N GLU A 239 -10.27 -0.04 -23.10
CA GLU A 239 -11.34 0.62 -22.37
C GLU A 239 -11.87 -0.33 -21.27
N ILE A 240 -11.82 0.13 -20.02
CA ILE A 240 -12.21 -0.69 -18.87
C ILE A 240 -13.73 -0.76 -18.78
N THR A 241 -14.24 -1.98 -18.84
CA THR A 241 -15.66 -2.29 -18.58
C THR A 241 -15.83 -2.70 -17.12
N GLU A 242 -16.87 -2.18 -16.44
CA GLU A 242 -17.22 -2.61 -15.07
C GLU A 242 -17.96 -3.96 -15.10
N ASP A 243 -17.19 -5.05 -15.22
CA ASP A 243 -17.69 -6.43 -15.28
C ASP A 243 -17.67 -7.16 -13.93
N ILE A 244 -17.03 -6.58 -12.91
CA ILE A 244 -17.01 -7.11 -11.53
C ILE A 244 -18.14 -6.47 -10.74
N ASP A 245 -19.12 -7.27 -10.32
CA ASP A 245 -20.26 -6.77 -9.53
C ASP A 245 -19.82 -6.37 -8.12
N ILE A 246 -19.01 -7.22 -7.48
CA ILE A 246 -18.55 -7.04 -6.10
C ILE A 246 -17.07 -7.35 -6.00
N LEU A 247 -16.31 -6.43 -5.48
CA LEU A 247 -14.88 -6.60 -5.19
C LEU A 247 -14.61 -6.48 -3.69
N PHE A 248 -13.83 -7.41 -3.18
CA PHE A 248 -13.18 -7.31 -1.88
C PHE A 248 -11.69 -7.63 -2.01
N ILE A 249 -10.83 -6.75 -1.48
CA ILE A 249 -9.38 -6.96 -1.41
C ILE A 249 -8.95 -6.97 0.05
N GLY A 250 -8.35 -8.06 0.50
CA GLY A 250 -7.85 -8.23 1.86
C GLY A 250 -7.82 -9.68 2.32
N ALA A 251 -7.21 -9.94 3.48
CA ALA A 251 -7.14 -11.27 4.06
C ALA A 251 -8.53 -11.82 4.40
N LEU A 252 -8.75 -13.11 4.20
CA LEU A 252 -9.97 -13.80 4.63
C LEU A 252 -9.86 -14.30 6.08
N ASN A 253 -10.99 -14.29 6.73
CA ASN A 253 -11.28 -15.09 7.93
C ASN A 253 -12.69 -15.69 7.80
N SER A 254 -13.13 -16.50 8.76
CA SER A 254 -14.44 -17.15 8.73
C SER A 254 -15.60 -16.15 8.58
N ARG A 255 -15.48 -14.99 9.21
CA ARG A 255 -16.47 -13.93 9.18
C ARG A 255 -16.65 -13.33 7.78
N ARG A 256 -15.54 -12.99 7.11
CA ARG A 256 -15.54 -12.48 5.74
C ARG A 256 -16.00 -13.55 4.76
N GLN A 257 -15.53 -14.79 4.93
CA GLN A 257 -15.92 -15.92 4.09
C GLN A 257 -17.43 -16.16 4.13
N ALA A 258 -18.08 -16.07 5.31
CA ALA A 258 -19.51 -16.28 5.44
C ALA A 258 -20.35 -15.30 4.59
N ILE A 259 -19.94 -14.02 4.46
CA ILE A 259 -20.60 -13.06 3.57
C ILE A 259 -20.51 -13.50 2.09
N PHE A 260 -19.32 -13.96 1.65
CA PHE A 260 -19.14 -14.40 0.26
C PHE A 260 -19.90 -15.69 -0.04
N ASP A 261 -19.93 -16.63 0.88
CA ASP A 261 -20.70 -17.88 0.73
C ASP A 261 -22.20 -17.60 0.62
N GLN A 262 -22.72 -16.69 1.45
CA GLN A 262 -24.11 -16.27 1.37
C GLN A 262 -24.43 -15.51 0.08
N LEU A 263 -23.56 -14.61 -0.36
CA LEU A 263 -23.72 -13.90 -1.64
C LEU A 263 -23.78 -14.86 -2.81
N LYS A 264 -22.95 -15.89 -2.85
CA LYS A 264 -22.97 -16.93 -3.89
C LYS A 264 -24.27 -17.75 -3.88
N ILE A 265 -24.87 -17.96 -2.70
CA ILE A 265 -26.17 -18.66 -2.58
C ILE A 265 -27.32 -17.78 -3.05
N VAL A 266 -27.35 -16.52 -2.61
CA VAL A 266 -28.45 -15.58 -2.90
C VAL A 266 -28.40 -15.09 -4.35
N ALA A 267 -27.20 -14.91 -4.90
CA ALA A 267 -27.01 -14.34 -6.22
C ALA A 267 -25.87 -15.06 -6.99
N PRO A 268 -26.11 -16.32 -7.42
CA PRO A 268 -25.07 -17.17 -8.04
C PRO A 268 -24.55 -16.65 -9.38
N ASN A 269 -25.27 -15.72 -10.02
CA ASN A 269 -24.90 -15.16 -11.32
C ASN A 269 -24.02 -13.89 -11.20
N LEU A 270 -23.77 -13.39 -10.00
CA LEU A 270 -22.92 -12.22 -9.82
C LEU A 270 -21.44 -12.57 -9.98
N ASN A 271 -20.73 -11.69 -10.68
CA ASN A 271 -19.26 -11.74 -10.71
C ASN A 271 -18.69 -11.17 -9.41
N ILE A 272 -18.41 -12.05 -8.46
CA ILE A 272 -17.88 -11.72 -7.15
C ILE A 272 -16.39 -12.05 -7.13
N VAL A 273 -15.56 -11.03 -6.99
CA VAL A 273 -14.11 -11.17 -6.93
C VAL A 273 -13.63 -10.90 -5.51
N PHE A 274 -12.99 -11.91 -4.96
CA PHE A 274 -12.20 -11.81 -3.75
C PHE A 274 -10.72 -11.98 -4.09
N ARG A 275 -9.87 -11.09 -3.56
CA ARG A 275 -8.41 -11.22 -3.70
C ARG A 275 -7.72 -10.90 -2.38
N ASN A 276 -6.85 -11.81 -1.98
CA ASN A 276 -5.82 -11.53 -0.98
C ASN A 276 -4.55 -11.05 -1.72
N ASN A 277 -3.77 -10.18 -1.11
CA ASN A 277 -2.47 -9.74 -1.63
C ASN A 277 -2.50 -9.12 -3.06
N ALA A 278 -3.58 -8.42 -3.43
CA ALA A 278 -3.64 -7.66 -4.67
C ALA A 278 -3.05 -6.25 -4.46
N TRP A 279 -1.91 -5.98 -5.10
CA TRP A 279 -1.16 -4.74 -5.00
C TRP A 279 -0.88 -4.13 -6.38
N GLY A 280 -0.52 -2.84 -6.42
CA GLY A 280 -0.10 -2.15 -7.63
C GLY A 280 -1.13 -2.25 -8.75
N ILE A 281 -0.69 -2.57 -9.97
CA ILE A 281 -1.55 -2.58 -11.17
C ILE A 281 -2.67 -3.62 -11.09
N VAL A 282 -2.44 -4.79 -10.50
CA VAL A 282 -3.50 -5.82 -10.34
C VAL A 282 -4.64 -5.32 -9.50
N ARG A 283 -4.34 -4.69 -8.35
CA ARG A 283 -5.37 -4.05 -7.53
C ARG A 283 -6.09 -2.95 -8.30
N ASN A 284 -5.33 -2.13 -9.04
CA ASN A 284 -5.87 -1.00 -9.79
C ASN A 284 -6.85 -1.47 -10.87
N GLU A 285 -6.51 -2.53 -11.60
CA GLU A 285 -7.39 -3.14 -12.60
C GLU A 285 -8.67 -3.66 -11.96
N LEU A 286 -8.57 -4.44 -10.87
CA LEU A 286 -9.74 -4.96 -10.16
C LEU A 286 -10.65 -3.83 -9.66
N ILE A 287 -10.08 -2.77 -9.08
CA ILE A 287 -10.84 -1.60 -8.64
C ILE A 287 -11.51 -0.93 -9.82
N ALA A 288 -10.79 -0.70 -10.92
CA ALA A 288 -11.33 -0.04 -12.10
C ALA A 288 -12.54 -0.80 -12.68
N ARG A 289 -12.48 -2.12 -12.71
CA ARG A 289 -13.53 -3.03 -13.21
C ARG A 289 -14.71 -3.25 -12.24
N SER A 290 -14.64 -2.79 -11.01
CA SER A 290 -15.65 -3.10 -9.99
C SER A 290 -16.78 -2.08 -9.93
N LYS A 291 -18.02 -2.56 -9.73
CA LYS A 291 -19.21 -1.75 -9.44
C LYS A 291 -19.34 -1.39 -7.97
N ILE A 292 -19.10 -2.35 -7.08
CA ILE A 292 -19.19 -2.20 -5.63
C ILE A 292 -17.90 -2.70 -4.98
N ILE A 293 -17.31 -1.88 -4.11
CA ILE A 293 -16.21 -2.30 -3.25
C ILE A 293 -16.74 -2.52 -1.85
N LEU A 294 -16.50 -3.71 -1.29
CA LEU A 294 -16.85 -4.05 0.08
C LEU A 294 -15.70 -3.76 1.03
N ASN A 295 -16.04 -3.17 2.17
CA ASN A 295 -15.18 -3.09 3.34
C ASN A 295 -15.85 -3.84 4.50
N ILE A 296 -15.29 -4.98 4.87
CA ILE A 296 -15.75 -5.83 5.97
C ILE A 296 -14.62 -5.92 6.98
N HIS A 297 -14.88 -5.63 8.25
CA HIS A 297 -13.86 -5.68 9.29
C HIS A 297 -13.27 -7.08 9.45
N PHE A 298 -11.95 -7.15 9.64
CA PHE A 298 -11.29 -8.40 10.01
C PHE A 298 -11.51 -8.71 11.49
N TYR A 299 -11.43 -7.68 12.32
CA TYR A 299 -11.58 -7.72 13.76
C TYR A 299 -12.92 -7.09 14.19
N LEU A 300 -13.43 -7.51 15.34
CA LEU A 300 -14.66 -6.94 15.91
C LEU A 300 -14.45 -5.56 16.56
N SER A 301 -13.23 -5.03 16.54
CA SER A 301 -12.92 -3.69 17.07
C SER A 301 -13.65 -2.56 16.34
N GLY A 302 -14.04 -2.78 15.09
CA GLY A 302 -14.73 -1.78 14.28
C GLY A 302 -13.86 -0.59 13.86
N ILE A 303 -12.53 -0.68 13.99
CA ILE A 303 -11.60 0.35 13.49
C ILE A 303 -11.63 0.36 11.97
N LEU A 304 -11.94 1.51 11.40
CA LEU A 304 -12.13 1.65 9.95
C LEU A 304 -10.83 1.45 9.18
N GLU A 305 -10.84 0.62 8.15
CA GLU A 305 -9.71 0.36 7.28
C GLU A 305 -9.51 1.50 6.27
N THR A 306 -9.18 2.71 6.76
CA THR A 306 -9.08 3.92 5.94
C THR A 306 -8.10 3.82 4.77
N PRO A 307 -6.96 3.07 4.83
CA PRO A 307 -6.11 2.87 3.65
C PRO A 307 -6.85 2.21 2.48
N ARG A 308 -7.72 1.21 2.74
CA ARG A 308 -8.52 0.54 1.71
C ARG A 308 -9.59 1.46 1.15
N ILE A 309 -10.28 2.17 2.04
CA ILE A 309 -11.38 3.09 1.69
C ILE A 309 -10.84 4.27 0.88
N SER A 310 -9.72 4.88 1.28
CA SER A 310 -9.14 6.03 0.59
C SER A 310 -8.77 5.72 -0.85
N TYR A 311 -8.29 4.50 -1.11
CA TYR A 311 -7.97 4.08 -2.47
C TYR A 311 -9.22 3.98 -3.36
N ALA A 312 -10.28 3.39 -2.86
CA ALA A 312 -11.56 3.29 -3.56
C ALA A 312 -12.19 4.68 -3.76
N ALA A 313 -12.17 5.53 -2.73
CA ALA A 313 -12.68 6.90 -2.78
C ALA A 313 -11.93 7.77 -3.80
N ALA A 314 -10.58 7.70 -3.84
CA ALA A 314 -9.77 8.42 -4.81
C ALA A 314 -10.11 8.07 -6.28
N ASN A 315 -10.64 6.87 -6.50
CA ASN A 315 -11.01 6.34 -7.82
C ASN A 315 -12.51 6.35 -8.10
N LYS A 316 -13.28 7.14 -7.34
CA LYS A 316 -14.73 7.31 -7.52
C LYS A 316 -15.49 5.98 -7.55
N LYS A 317 -15.12 5.06 -6.65
CA LYS A 317 -15.80 3.78 -6.52
C LYS A 317 -16.84 3.83 -5.42
N PHE A 318 -17.98 3.16 -5.67
CA PHE A 318 -19.03 3.02 -4.69
C PHE A 318 -18.60 2.00 -3.61
N ILE A 319 -18.78 2.38 -2.35
CA ILE A 319 -18.28 1.62 -1.20
C ILE A 319 -19.45 1.27 -0.28
N ILE A 320 -19.57 -0.01 0.05
CA ILE A 320 -20.36 -0.47 1.19
C ILE A 320 -19.39 -0.92 2.27
N SER A 321 -19.48 -0.32 3.45
CA SER A 321 -18.64 -0.65 4.59
C SER A 321 -19.51 -1.18 5.73
N GLU A 322 -18.97 -2.15 6.45
CA GLU A 322 -19.48 -2.44 7.76
C GLU A 322 -19.35 -1.21 8.67
N ASN A 323 -20.30 -1.03 9.60
CA ASN A 323 -20.29 0.09 10.54
C ASN A 323 -18.98 0.20 11.32
N SER A 324 -18.55 1.43 11.53
CA SER A 324 -17.44 1.79 12.40
C SER A 324 -17.95 2.63 13.57
N ASN A 325 -17.09 3.42 14.21
CA ASN A 325 -17.60 4.43 15.14
C ASN A 325 -18.21 5.63 14.37
N LEU A 326 -19.07 6.36 15.04
CA LEU A 326 -19.80 7.46 14.41
C LEU A 326 -18.89 8.57 13.87
N GLU A 327 -17.77 8.86 14.55
CA GLU A 327 -16.81 9.88 14.10
C GLU A 327 -16.20 9.51 12.76
N ASP A 328 -15.73 8.26 12.62
CA ASP A 328 -15.17 7.76 11.36
C ASP A 328 -16.23 7.76 10.24
N GLU A 329 -17.47 7.35 10.53
CA GLU A 329 -18.57 7.33 9.55
C GLU A 329 -18.91 8.73 9.02
N ILE A 330 -18.93 9.74 9.90
CA ILE A 330 -19.18 11.15 9.53
C ILE A 330 -18.06 11.69 8.63
N GLU A 331 -16.82 11.25 8.84
CA GLU A 331 -15.67 11.68 8.03
C GLU A 331 -15.68 11.12 6.59
N TRP A 332 -16.56 10.15 6.28
CA TRP A 332 -16.64 9.51 4.96
C TRP A 332 -18.04 9.57 4.34
N PRO A 333 -18.60 10.78 4.12
CA PRO A 333 -19.94 10.95 3.57
C PRO A 333 -19.99 10.44 2.11
N GLY A 334 -20.93 9.56 1.82
CA GLY A 334 -21.09 8.88 0.52
C GLY A 334 -20.72 7.39 0.57
N ILE A 335 -20.11 6.92 1.65
CA ILE A 335 -20.01 5.50 1.94
C ILE A 335 -21.33 5.01 2.55
N VAL A 336 -21.79 3.83 2.16
CA VAL A 336 -22.91 3.16 2.79
C VAL A 336 -22.39 2.35 3.97
N PHE A 337 -22.52 2.90 5.17
CA PHE A 337 -22.25 2.16 6.40
C PHE A 337 -23.45 1.31 6.78
N THR A 338 -23.23 0.06 7.17
CA THR A 338 -24.29 -0.90 7.48
C THR A 338 -23.82 -1.93 8.49
N SER A 339 -24.78 -2.51 9.24
CA SER A 339 -24.44 -3.64 10.11
C SER A 339 -24.04 -4.86 9.28
N TYR A 340 -23.25 -5.74 9.87
CA TYR A 340 -22.77 -6.96 9.22
C TYR A 340 -23.90 -7.80 8.62
N GLU A 341 -25.03 -7.92 9.32
CA GLU A 341 -26.20 -8.70 8.93
C GLU A 341 -26.94 -8.12 7.70
N LYS A 342 -26.75 -6.80 7.46
CA LYS A 342 -27.42 -6.09 6.36
C LYS A 342 -26.50 -5.86 5.14
N ILE A 343 -25.26 -6.34 5.16
CA ILE A 343 -24.34 -6.18 4.04
C ILE A 343 -24.95 -6.72 2.76
N ILE A 344 -25.47 -7.94 2.77
CA ILE A 344 -26.03 -8.60 1.57
C ILE A 344 -27.25 -7.86 1.05
N GLU A 345 -28.17 -7.45 1.94
CA GLU A 345 -29.33 -6.65 1.57
C GLU A 345 -28.92 -5.36 0.86
N ASN A 346 -27.95 -4.64 1.41
CA ASN A 346 -27.46 -3.41 0.80
C ASN A 346 -26.72 -3.66 -0.52
N VAL A 347 -25.95 -4.73 -0.64
CA VAL A 347 -25.32 -5.12 -1.90
C VAL A 347 -26.38 -5.33 -2.99
N MET A 348 -27.39 -6.13 -2.73
CA MET A 348 -28.46 -6.43 -3.68
C MET A 348 -29.24 -5.16 -4.07
N LYS A 349 -29.58 -4.32 -3.09
CA LYS A 349 -30.24 -3.04 -3.32
C LYS A 349 -29.43 -2.13 -4.23
N TYR A 350 -28.16 -1.93 -3.95
CA TYR A 350 -27.35 -0.96 -4.71
C TYR A 350 -26.85 -1.50 -6.06
N LEU A 351 -26.89 -2.80 -6.31
CA LEU A 351 -26.67 -3.33 -7.67
C LEU A 351 -27.76 -2.85 -8.64
N GLU A 352 -29.01 -2.70 -8.17
CA GLU A 352 -30.15 -2.23 -8.96
C GLU A 352 -30.19 -0.69 -9.10
N LEU A 353 -29.30 0.06 -8.44
CA LEU A 353 -29.32 1.53 -8.38
C LEU A 353 -28.03 2.16 -8.91
N PRO A 354 -27.71 2.02 -10.21
CA PRO A 354 -26.43 2.49 -10.78
C PRO A 354 -26.22 4.01 -10.64
N GLU A 355 -27.27 4.81 -10.82
CA GLU A 355 -27.15 6.27 -10.70
C GLU A 355 -26.92 6.71 -9.25
N GLU A 356 -27.50 6.02 -8.29
CA GLU A 356 -27.26 6.31 -6.87
C GLU A 356 -25.84 5.89 -6.48
N ARG A 357 -25.33 4.74 -6.96
CA ARG A 357 -23.92 4.37 -6.76
C ARG A 357 -22.97 5.46 -7.27
N LYS A 358 -23.20 5.95 -8.48
CA LYS A 358 -22.39 7.01 -9.10
C LYS A 358 -22.41 8.29 -8.27
N LYS A 359 -23.60 8.73 -7.87
CA LYS A 359 -23.77 9.92 -7.05
C LYS A 359 -23.05 9.81 -5.69
N MET A 360 -23.14 8.66 -5.04
CA MET A 360 -22.47 8.40 -3.77
C MET A 360 -20.95 8.30 -3.93
N ALA A 361 -20.47 7.67 -4.99
CA ALA A 361 -19.06 7.60 -5.33
C ALA A 361 -18.45 8.99 -5.61
N GLU A 362 -19.17 9.86 -6.33
CA GLU A 362 -18.77 11.26 -6.50
C GLU A 362 -18.76 12.03 -5.19
N LYS A 363 -19.74 11.81 -4.33
CA LYS A 363 -19.83 12.47 -3.02
C LYS A 363 -18.63 12.12 -2.14
N VAL A 364 -18.27 10.84 -2.02
CA VAL A 364 -17.10 10.43 -1.23
C VAL A 364 -15.80 10.94 -1.82
N TYR A 365 -15.65 10.88 -3.16
CA TYR A 365 -14.49 11.43 -3.84
C TYR A 365 -14.30 12.93 -3.57
N ASN A 366 -15.35 13.73 -3.78
CA ASN A 366 -15.28 15.18 -3.61
C ASN A 366 -14.95 15.58 -2.17
N HIS A 367 -15.52 14.86 -1.19
CA HIS A 367 -15.20 15.09 0.21
C HIS A 367 -13.75 14.70 0.53
N PHE A 368 -13.30 13.54 0.03
CA PHE A 368 -11.94 13.07 0.25
C PHE A 368 -10.91 13.96 -0.45
N ALA A 369 -11.17 14.37 -1.70
CA ALA A 369 -10.29 15.27 -2.44
C ALA A 369 -10.17 16.67 -1.80
N ALA A 370 -11.23 17.15 -1.13
CA ALA A 370 -11.17 18.41 -0.40
C ALA A 370 -10.25 18.37 0.83
N LYS A 371 -9.89 17.18 1.33
CA LYS A 371 -8.93 17.00 2.44
C LYS A 371 -7.46 17.17 2.00
N GLU A 372 -7.19 17.55 0.77
CA GLU A 372 -5.84 17.75 0.22
C GLU A 372 -5.04 18.80 1.00
N SER A 373 -5.73 19.82 1.53
CA SER A 373 -5.14 20.99 2.16
C SER A 373 -5.16 21.00 3.70
N ILE A 374 -5.55 19.91 4.36
CA ILE A 374 -5.69 19.93 5.82
C ILE A 374 -4.34 19.67 6.48
N ASP A 375 -3.89 20.65 7.28
CA ASP A 375 -2.77 20.60 8.22
C ASP A 375 -2.78 19.34 9.09
N THR A 376 -2.00 18.33 8.73
CA THR A 376 -1.88 17.12 9.55
C THR A 376 -0.66 17.14 10.45
N LEU A 377 0.31 18.00 10.19
CA LEU A 377 1.52 18.10 11.01
C LEU A 377 1.45 19.25 12.03
N ASN A 378 0.49 20.16 11.90
CA ASN A 378 0.30 21.32 12.80
C ASN A 378 -0.90 21.17 13.76
N TYR A 379 -1.28 19.96 14.15
CA TYR A 379 -2.26 19.78 15.20
C TYR A 379 -1.65 20.30 16.53
N LYS A 380 -1.80 21.61 16.76
CA LYS A 380 -1.64 22.18 18.10
C LYS A 380 -2.81 21.69 18.93
N ASP A 381 -2.48 20.94 19.96
CA ASP A 381 -3.42 20.50 20.98
C ASP A 381 -4.11 21.76 21.55
N GLU A 382 -5.34 22.06 21.12
CA GLU A 382 -6.15 23.17 21.64
C GLU A 382 -6.71 22.92 23.06
N THR A 383 -6.17 21.87 23.72
CA THR A 383 -6.49 21.59 25.13
C THR A 383 -5.29 21.94 26.02
N LYS A 384 -5.03 23.22 26.16
CA LYS A 384 -4.36 23.80 27.33
C LYS A 384 -5.23 24.88 27.96
#